data_de1c9b1b7eed43c8eb2fd55fa0608d32
#
_entry.id   de1c9b1b7eed43c8eb2fd55fa0608d32
#
_cell.length_a   1.000
_cell.length_b   1.000
_cell.length_c   1.000
_cell.angle_alpha   90.00
_cell.angle_beta   90.00
_cell.angle_gamma   90.00
#
_symmetry.space_group_name_H-M   'P 1'
#
loop_
_entity.id
_entity.type
_entity.pdbx_description
1 polymer ?
#
loop_
_entity_poly.entity_id
_entity_poly.type
_entity_poly.pdbx_seq_one_letter_code
_entity_poly.pdbx_strand_id
1 'polypeptide(L)'
;MDKEQNEQSATEESRLVDIGKVVAAKFKRPLPSFAKRFLEKWICQDEINYILSNYGHLEGIEFAEKLIEYFSLDLAFKGDEKLPSEPRQLFICNHPLGALDGICLTAMIARHYHTEIRYIVNDMLLYLKPFHKIFVPVNTLGSQSRESVLKLNEALDGPYPVITFPAGICSRQIDGEVRDLPWKHSFIRQAIRHERNIVPLYFDGYNSKRFYRTELWRKRLGIGFNIGTTMLPQEMFKSKGKHYTVLVGDPISYQSLKARGEKPDALTAEIRARVYSLPAEYKSETHTPTITTNHK
;
A
#
# COMPACT_ATOMS: atom_id res chain seq x y z
N MET A 1 8.62 -40.35 7.63
CA MET A 1 7.26 -39.73 7.66
C MET A 1 7.08 -38.78 8.86
N ASP A 2 7.41 -39.20 10.08
CA ASP A 2 7.14 -38.34 11.28
C ASP A 2 8.01 -37.06 11.40
N LYS A 3 9.25 -37.06 10.89
CA LYS A 3 10.11 -35.84 10.93
C LYS A 3 9.66 -34.77 9.95
N GLU A 4 9.29 -35.14 8.74
CA GLU A 4 8.80 -34.20 7.72
C GLU A 4 7.44 -33.59 8.09
N GLN A 5 6.56 -34.38 8.69
CA GLN A 5 5.28 -33.88 9.21
C GLN A 5 5.47 -32.95 10.42
N ASN A 6 6.45 -33.21 11.26
CA ASN A 6 6.76 -32.34 12.41
C ASN A 6 7.44 -31.04 11.99
N GLU A 7 8.29 -31.05 10.97
CA GLU A 7 8.91 -29.85 10.39
C GLU A 7 7.90 -29.00 9.61
N GLN A 8 6.96 -29.61 8.89
CA GLN A 8 5.87 -28.90 8.24
C GLN A 8 4.91 -28.27 9.25
N SER A 9 4.51 -29.00 10.29
CA SER A 9 3.67 -28.48 11.37
C SER A 9 4.34 -27.32 12.13
N ALA A 10 5.63 -27.43 12.46
CA ALA A 10 6.39 -26.34 13.10
C ALA A 10 6.57 -25.12 12.20
N THR A 11 6.68 -25.32 10.87
CA THR A 11 6.75 -24.22 9.89
C THR A 11 5.40 -23.54 9.70
N GLU A 12 4.29 -24.26 9.73
CA GLU A 12 2.93 -23.70 9.69
C GLU A 12 2.60 -22.91 10.94
N GLU A 13 2.85 -23.44 12.15
CA GLU A 13 2.65 -22.69 13.40
C GLU A 13 3.48 -21.39 13.45
N SER A 14 4.66 -21.38 12.83
CA SER A 14 5.52 -20.18 12.78
C SER A 14 5.00 -19.07 11.85
N ARG A 15 4.03 -19.37 10.99
CA ARG A 15 3.42 -18.41 10.04
C ARG A 15 2.18 -17.74 10.59
N LEU A 16 1.54 -18.30 11.61
CA LEU A 16 0.28 -17.80 12.16
C LEU A 16 0.49 -16.60 13.08
N VAL A 17 -0.48 -15.69 13.04
CA VAL A 17 -0.54 -14.52 13.92
C VAL A 17 -1.16 -14.92 15.26
N ASP A 18 -0.49 -14.61 16.36
CA ASP A 18 -1.03 -14.68 17.74
C ASP A 18 -0.84 -13.32 18.40
N ILE A 19 -1.88 -12.51 18.43
CA ILE A 19 -1.85 -11.18 19.03
C ILE A 19 -1.56 -11.24 20.52
N GLY A 20 -1.97 -12.32 21.19
CA GLY A 20 -1.67 -12.52 22.61
C GLY A 20 -0.18 -12.66 22.86
N LYS A 21 0.52 -13.44 22.03
CA LYS A 21 2.00 -13.56 22.11
C LYS A 21 2.69 -12.25 21.78
N VAL A 22 2.24 -11.53 20.75
CA VAL A 22 2.81 -10.23 20.34
C VAL A 22 2.70 -9.19 21.46
N VAL A 23 1.54 -9.08 22.08
CA VAL A 23 1.30 -8.12 23.16
C VAL A 23 2.04 -8.55 24.44
N ALA A 24 2.04 -9.84 24.79
CA ALA A 24 2.78 -10.36 25.93
C ALA A 24 4.29 -10.09 25.82
N ALA A 25 4.86 -10.27 24.63
CA ALA A 25 6.28 -9.96 24.37
C ALA A 25 6.58 -8.46 24.55
N LYS A 26 5.68 -7.58 24.07
CA LYS A 26 5.86 -6.12 24.15
C LYS A 26 5.70 -5.57 25.57
N PHE A 27 4.70 -6.04 26.31
CA PHE A 27 4.37 -5.54 27.66
C PHE A 27 4.95 -6.40 28.78
N LYS A 28 5.64 -7.49 28.46
CA LYS A 28 6.22 -8.47 29.41
C LYS A 28 5.18 -9.03 30.41
N ARG A 29 3.92 -9.04 30.05
CA ARG A 29 2.82 -9.59 30.84
C ARG A 29 1.76 -10.22 29.92
N PRO A 30 1.21 -11.39 30.26
CA PRO A 30 0.11 -11.98 29.52
C PRO A 30 -1.16 -11.12 29.65
N LEU A 31 -1.95 -11.09 28.59
CA LEU A 31 -3.25 -10.44 28.60
C LEU A 31 -4.27 -11.31 29.37
N PRO A 32 -5.22 -10.71 30.11
CA PRO A 32 -6.39 -11.41 30.60
C PRO A 32 -7.17 -12.03 29.43
N SER A 33 -7.77 -13.22 29.64
CA SER A 33 -8.43 -14.00 28.56
C SER A 33 -9.49 -13.22 27.81
N PHE A 34 -10.26 -12.38 28.50
CA PHE A 34 -11.30 -11.54 27.86
C PHE A 34 -10.68 -10.45 26.96
N ALA A 35 -9.56 -9.84 27.38
CA ALA A 35 -8.86 -8.82 26.59
C ALA A 35 -8.16 -9.45 25.36
N LYS A 36 -7.57 -10.65 25.52
CA LYS A 36 -7.01 -11.43 24.41
C LYS A 36 -8.10 -11.73 23.38
N ARG A 37 -9.24 -12.30 23.79
CA ARG A 37 -10.37 -12.63 22.91
C ARG A 37 -10.96 -11.40 22.22
N PHE A 38 -10.99 -10.25 22.90
CA PHE A 38 -11.40 -8.98 22.30
C PHE A 38 -10.44 -8.54 21.21
N LEU A 39 -9.11 -8.58 21.45
CA LEU A 39 -8.09 -8.19 20.47
C LEU A 39 -8.06 -9.15 19.27
N GLU A 40 -8.18 -10.46 19.48
CA GLU A 40 -8.26 -11.44 18.42
C GLU A 40 -9.39 -11.10 17.42
N LYS A 41 -10.60 -10.83 17.94
CA LYS A 41 -11.74 -10.39 17.13
C LYS A 41 -11.52 -9.02 16.50
N TRP A 42 -10.87 -8.09 17.23
CA TRP A 42 -10.61 -6.74 16.74
C TRP A 42 -9.71 -6.72 15.52
N ILE A 43 -8.69 -7.57 15.48
CA ILE A 43 -7.76 -7.67 14.34
C ILE A 43 -8.18 -8.73 13.31
N CYS A 44 -9.32 -9.39 13.46
CA CYS A 44 -9.76 -10.50 12.60
C CYS A 44 -8.71 -11.62 12.53
N GLN A 45 -8.17 -12.02 13.70
CA GLN A 45 -7.07 -12.98 13.77
C GLN A 45 -7.40 -14.32 13.13
N ASP A 46 -8.60 -14.84 13.35
CA ASP A 46 -9.04 -16.14 12.83
C ASP A 46 -9.07 -16.11 11.29
N GLU A 47 -9.60 -15.04 10.71
CA GLU A 47 -9.67 -14.85 9.25
C GLU A 47 -8.27 -14.66 8.64
N ILE A 48 -7.38 -13.90 9.31
CA ILE A 48 -5.99 -13.74 8.88
C ILE A 48 -5.28 -15.11 8.91
N ASN A 49 -5.45 -15.86 9.99
CA ASN A 49 -4.85 -17.17 10.12
C ASN A 49 -5.42 -18.18 9.12
N TYR A 50 -6.70 -18.10 8.81
CA TYR A 50 -7.29 -18.88 7.71
C TYR A 50 -6.58 -18.59 6.37
N ILE A 51 -6.37 -17.32 6.04
CA ILE A 51 -5.65 -16.92 4.83
C ILE A 51 -4.21 -17.44 4.85
N LEU A 52 -3.50 -17.27 5.96
CA LEU A 52 -2.10 -17.70 6.09
C LEU A 52 -1.95 -19.22 6.04
N SER A 53 -2.86 -19.99 6.66
CA SER A 53 -2.84 -21.45 6.61
C SER A 53 -3.10 -21.98 5.20
N ASN A 54 -4.05 -21.39 4.48
CA ASN A 54 -4.43 -21.90 3.16
C ASN A 54 -3.55 -21.37 2.03
N TYR A 55 -3.07 -20.13 2.14
CA TYR A 55 -2.39 -19.42 1.04
C TYR A 55 -1.01 -18.88 1.41
N GLY A 56 -0.57 -19.01 2.66
CA GLY A 56 0.71 -18.47 3.13
C GLY A 56 1.95 -19.17 2.56
N HIS A 57 1.77 -20.22 1.75
CA HIS A 57 2.84 -20.87 0.96
C HIS A 57 3.12 -20.11 -0.34
N LEU A 58 2.18 -19.29 -0.82
CA LEU A 58 2.36 -18.41 -1.96
C LEU A 58 3.19 -17.19 -1.56
N GLU A 59 3.94 -16.61 -2.48
CA GLU A 59 4.83 -15.50 -2.20
C GLU A 59 4.63 -14.31 -3.16
N GLY A 60 4.84 -13.11 -2.64
CA GLY A 60 4.87 -11.88 -3.43
C GLY A 60 3.59 -11.65 -4.23
N ILE A 61 3.72 -11.65 -5.55
CA ILE A 61 2.63 -11.37 -6.49
C ILE A 61 1.55 -12.46 -6.43
N GLU A 62 1.95 -13.73 -6.40
CA GLU A 62 0.99 -14.85 -6.34
C GLU A 62 0.10 -14.76 -5.09
N PHE A 63 0.67 -14.39 -3.95
CA PHE A 63 -0.10 -14.18 -2.74
C PHE A 63 -1.03 -12.97 -2.87
N ALA A 64 -0.57 -11.84 -3.46
CA ALA A 64 -1.41 -10.68 -3.72
C ALA A 64 -2.60 -11.02 -4.63
N GLU A 65 -2.36 -11.75 -5.72
CA GLU A 65 -3.41 -12.19 -6.65
C GLU A 65 -4.43 -13.11 -5.97
N LYS A 66 -3.93 -14.04 -5.13
CA LYS A 66 -4.82 -14.90 -4.36
C LYS A 66 -5.67 -14.14 -3.36
N LEU A 67 -5.15 -13.06 -2.77
CA LEU A 67 -5.96 -12.20 -1.90
C LEU A 67 -7.05 -11.45 -2.68
N ILE A 68 -6.75 -10.97 -3.90
CA ILE A 68 -7.75 -10.34 -4.76
C ILE A 68 -8.88 -11.31 -5.10
N GLU A 69 -8.53 -12.55 -5.45
CA GLU A 69 -9.52 -13.62 -5.68
C GLU A 69 -10.33 -13.92 -4.41
N TYR A 70 -9.66 -14.11 -3.26
CA TYR A 70 -10.30 -14.41 -1.98
C TYR A 70 -11.32 -13.34 -1.56
N PHE A 71 -10.95 -12.07 -1.76
CA PHE A 71 -11.85 -10.95 -1.49
C PHE A 71 -12.81 -10.65 -2.62
N SER A 72 -12.75 -11.39 -3.75
CA SER A 72 -13.57 -11.15 -4.95
C SER A 72 -13.55 -9.68 -5.36
N LEU A 73 -12.36 -9.07 -5.42
CA LEU A 73 -12.21 -7.68 -5.77
C LEU A 73 -12.26 -7.51 -7.29
N ASP A 74 -13.02 -6.53 -7.73
CA ASP A 74 -13.03 -6.07 -9.11
C ASP A 74 -12.13 -4.83 -9.23
N LEU A 75 -11.06 -4.92 -10.04
CA LEU A 75 -10.03 -3.91 -10.16
C LEU A 75 -9.93 -3.40 -11.59
N ALA A 76 -9.92 -2.08 -11.76
CA ALA A 76 -9.75 -1.43 -13.05
C ALA A 76 -8.63 -0.38 -13.01
N PHE A 77 -7.78 -0.35 -14.05
CA PHE A 77 -7.02 0.85 -14.42
C PHE A 77 -7.88 1.74 -15.32
N LYS A 78 -7.74 3.06 -15.14
CA LYS A 78 -8.16 4.05 -16.13
C LYS A 78 -6.93 4.88 -16.48
N GLY A 79 -6.68 5.04 -17.78
CA GLY A 79 -5.49 5.68 -18.29
C GLY A 79 -4.25 4.78 -18.30
N ASP A 80 -4.44 3.47 -18.38
CA ASP A 80 -3.35 2.50 -18.49
C ASP A 80 -2.53 2.68 -19.77
N GLU A 81 -3.09 3.31 -20.81
CA GLU A 81 -2.35 3.75 -22.00
C GLU A 81 -1.26 4.80 -21.71
N LYS A 82 -1.34 5.50 -20.57
CA LYS A 82 -0.31 6.45 -20.09
C LYS A 82 0.86 5.75 -19.41
N LEU A 83 0.74 4.47 -19.07
CA LEU A 83 1.81 3.72 -18.44
C LEU A 83 3.00 3.59 -19.42
N PRO A 84 4.24 3.95 -19.01
CA PRO A 84 5.40 3.75 -19.85
C PRO A 84 5.58 2.27 -20.22
N SER A 85 6.08 1.98 -21.41
CA SER A 85 6.39 0.60 -21.83
C SER A 85 7.46 -0.07 -20.97
N GLU A 86 8.41 0.74 -20.48
CA GLU A 86 9.47 0.26 -19.60
C GLU A 86 9.00 0.12 -18.16
N PRO A 87 9.17 -1.05 -17.53
CA PRO A 87 8.66 -1.30 -16.16
C PRO A 87 9.43 -0.56 -15.08
N ARG A 88 10.64 -0.09 -15.34
CA ARG A 88 11.55 0.54 -14.38
C ARG A 88 11.12 1.95 -13.99
N GLN A 89 9.93 2.08 -13.44
CA GLN A 89 9.35 3.34 -12.97
C GLN A 89 9.25 3.38 -11.44
N LEU A 90 9.04 4.58 -10.87
CA LEU A 90 8.66 4.80 -9.49
C LEU A 90 7.18 5.18 -9.42
N PHE A 91 6.34 4.25 -9.02
CA PHE A 91 4.91 4.44 -8.85
C PHE A 91 4.62 5.07 -7.50
N ILE A 92 3.96 6.21 -7.51
CA ILE A 92 3.51 6.88 -6.29
C ILE A 92 1.98 6.94 -6.26
N CYS A 93 1.39 6.72 -5.11
CA CYS A 93 -0.06 6.69 -4.96
C CYS A 93 -0.50 7.33 -3.64
N ASN A 94 -1.74 7.87 -3.59
CA ASN A 94 -2.43 8.10 -2.33
C ASN A 94 -2.68 6.75 -1.63
N HIS A 95 -2.92 6.79 -0.33
CA HIS A 95 -2.98 5.58 0.52
C HIS A 95 -4.33 5.47 1.26
N PRO A 96 -5.47 5.31 0.58
CA PRO A 96 -6.77 5.41 1.21
C PRO A 96 -7.10 4.24 2.13
N LEU A 97 -6.70 3.01 1.79
CA LEU A 97 -7.13 1.80 2.49
C LEU A 97 -6.10 1.25 3.49
N GLY A 98 -4.82 1.63 3.34
CA GLY A 98 -3.74 1.26 4.25
C GLY A 98 -3.04 -0.06 3.91
N ALA A 99 -3.73 -1.15 3.69
CA ALA A 99 -3.12 -2.43 3.32
C ALA A 99 -3.59 -2.90 1.94
N LEU A 100 -4.89 -2.83 1.70
CA LEU A 100 -5.52 -3.42 0.53
C LEU A 100 -5.14 -2.69 -0.77
N ASP A 101 -4.98 -1.38 -0.75
CA ASP A 101 -4.51 -0.60 -1.89
C ASP A 101 -3.10 -1.03 -2.36
N GLY A 102 -2.18 -1.33 -1.42
CA GLY A 102 -0.87 -1.88 -1.76
C GLY A 102 -0.96 -3.27 -2.40
N ILE A 103 -1.84 -4.13 -1.89
CA ILE A 103 -2.09 -5.46 -2.46
C ILE A 103 -2.65 -5.34 -3.87
N CYS A 104 -3.65 -4.46 -4.07
CA CYS A 104 -4.26 -4.22 -5.37
C CYS A 104 -3.23 -3.70 -6.38
N LEU A 105 -2.45 -2.67 -6.02
CA LEU A 105 -1.41 -2.11 -6.90
C LEU A 105 -0.33 -3.13 -7.23
N THR A 106 0.07 -3.98 -6.27
CA THR A 106 1.02 -5.07 -6.50
C THR A 106 0.56 -5.96 -7.64
N ALA A 107 -0.67 -6.49 -7.56
CA ALA A 107 -1.19 -7.38 -8.60
C ALA A 107 -1.43 -6.65 -9.93
N MET A 108 -2.01 -5.43 -9.90
CA MET A 108 -2.33 -4.68 -11.12
C MET A 108 -1.07 -4.31 -11.90
N ILE A 109 -0.03 -3.79 -11.25
CA ILE A 109 1.22 -3.38 -11.90
C ILE A 109 1.99 -4.61 -12.39
N ALA A 110 2.05 -5.67 -11.58
CA ALA A 110 2.71 -6.91 -11.98
C ALA A 110 2.05 -7.56 -13.21
N ARG A 111 0.72 -7.57 -13.28
CA ARG A 111 -0.05 -8.05 -14.45
C ARG A 111 0.21 -7.22 -15.69
N HIS A 112 0.24 -5.88 -15.55
CA HIS A 112 0.45 -4.98 -16.69
C HIS A 112 1.84 -5.17 -17.32
N TYR A 113 2.89 -5.30 -16.50
CA TYR A 113 4.27 -5.42 -16.98
C TYR A 113 4.77 -6.88 -17.09
N HIS A 114 4.00 -7.86 -16.67
CA HIS A 114 4.41 -9.28 -16.61
C HIS A 114 5.76 -9.49 -15.90
N THR A 115 5.98 -8.77 -14.79
CA THR A 115 7.27 -8.78 -14.07
C THR A 115 7.08 -8.71 -12.58
N GLU A 116 8.15 -8.99 -11.82
CA GLU A 116 8.21 -8.73 -10.38
C GLU A 116 8.11 -7.23 -10.09
N ILE A 117 7.73 -6.92 -8.87
CA ILE A 117 7.68 -5.53 -8.35
C ILE A 117 8.49 -5.41 -7.07
N ARG A 118 8.77 -4.18 -6.67
CA ARG A 118 9.26 -3.85 -5.33
C ARG A 118 8.34 -2.84 -4.67
N TYR A 119 8.08 -3.04 -3.40
CA TYR A 119 7.15 -2.21 -2.66
C TYR A 119 7.82 -1.65 -1.40
N ILE A 120 8.03 -0.33 -1.36
CA ILE A 120 8.64 0.36 -0.21
C ILE A 120 7.61 0.43 0.91
N VAL A 121 7.90 -0.24 2.03
CA VAL A 121 6.99 -0.40 3.16
C VAL A 121 7.63 0.02 4.48
N ASN A 122 6.79 0.30 5.48
CA ASN A 122 7.26 0.39 6.86
C ASN A 122 7.78 -0.97 7.33
N ASP A 123 8.89 -0.99 8.06
CA ASP A 123 9.53 -2.19 8.61
C ASP A 123 8.58 -3.05 9.49
N MET A 124 7.56 -2.44 10.09
CA MET A 124 6.51 -3.18 10.81
C MET A 124 5.74 -4.18 9.92
N LEU A 125 5.71 -3.98 8.61
CA LEU A 125 5.03 -4.89 7.69
C LEU A 125 5.83 -6.16 7.37
N LEU A 126 7.07 -6.27 7.83
CA LEU A 126 7.88 -7.49 7.70
C LEU A 126 7.30 -8.71 8.45
N TYR A 127 6.31 -8.53 9.30
CA TYR A 127 5.57 -9.66 9.87
C TYR A 127 4.70 -10.40 8.83
N LEU A 128 4.41 -9.77 7.69
CA LEU A 128 3.68 -10.39 6.58
C LEU A 128 4.63 -11.20 5.68
N LYS A 129 5.07 -12.35 6.16
CA LYS A 129 6.06 -13.22 5.50
C LYS A 129 5.81 -13.48 4.02
N PRO A 130 4.57 -13.73 3.54
CA PRO A 130 4.32 -13.97 2.13
C PRO A 130 4.75 -12.82 1.21
N PHE A 131 4.87 -11.59 1.72
CA PHE A 131 5.31 -10.44 0.94
C PHE A 131 6.80 -10.13 1.02
N HIS A 132 7.60 -10.90 1.77
CA HIS A 132 9.03 -10.61 1.97
C HIS A 132 9.82 -10.45 0.69
N LYS A 133 9.48 -11.20 -0.36
CA LYS A 133 10.14 -11.15 -1.67
C LYS A 133 10.06 -9.77 -2.34
N ILE A 134 8.96 -9.06 -2.13
CA ILE A 134 8.67 -7.79 -2.80
C ILE A 134 8.82 -6.58 -1.87
N PHE A 135 8.80 -6.79 -0.54
CA PHE A 135 8.89 -5.69 0.42
C PHE A 135 10.31 -5.16 0.56
N VAL A 136 10.43 -3.85 0.47
CA VAL A 136 11.64 -3.08 0.72
C VAL A 136 11.42 -2.26 2.00
N PRO A 137 11.89 -2.74 3.16
CA PRO A 137 11.60 -2.11 4.43
C PRO A 137 12.36 -0.80 4.61
N VAL A 138 11.63 0.23 5.07
CA VAL A 138 12.21 1.51 5.50
C VAL A 138 11.74 1.83 6.91
N ASN A 139 12.64 2.32 7.75
CA ASN A 139 12.25 2.80 9.07
C ASN A 139 11.59 4.18 8.95
N THR A 140 10.36 4.30 9.43
CA THR A 140 9.62 5.57 9.39
C THR A 140 9.70 6.37 10.68
N LEU A 141 10.20 5.78 11.78
CA LEU A 141 10.19 6.36 13.12
C LEU A 141 11.59 6.66 13.70
N GLY A 142 12.64 6.48 12.93
CA GLY A 142 14.01 6.67 13.40
C GLY A 142 15.04 6.78 12.28
N SER A 143 16.32 6.61 12.63
CA SER A 143 17.38 6.52 11.64
C SER A 143 17.27 5.22 10.84
N GLN A 144 17.56 5.30 9.54
CA GLN A 144 17.65 4.13 8.68
C GLN A 144 18.86 3.28 9.08
N SER A 145 18.69 1.97 9.16
CA SER A 145 19.83 1.07 9.28
C SER A 145 20.62 1.07 7.96
N ARG A 146 21.92 0.79 8.04
CA ARG A 146 22.76 0.65 6.83
C ARG A 146 22.21 -0.42 5.88
N GLU A 147 21.72 -1.51 6.43
CA GLU A 147 21.10 -2.60 5.66
C GLU A 147 19.83 -2.16 4.93
N SER A 148 18.93 -1.42 5.61
CA SER A 148 17.70 -0.89 4.98
C SER A 148 18.03 0.06 3.84
N VAL A 149 19.06 0.90 3.99
CA VAL A 149 19.51 1.81 2.91
C VAL A 149 20.06 1.03 1.72
N LEU A 150 20.84 -0.02 1.96
CA LEU A 150 21.37 -0.87 0.88
C LEU A 150 20.25 -1.57 0.12
N LYS A 151 19.31 -2.21 0.80
CA LYS A 151 18.13 -2.85 0.18
C LYS A 151 17.27 -1.87 -0.62
N LEU A 152 17.10 -0.65 -0.10
CA LEU A 152 16.36 0.40 -0.80
C LEU A 152 17.07 0.83 -2.09
N ASN A 153 18.40 1.06 -2.03
CA ASN A 153 19.17 1.42 -3.21
C ASN A 153 19.16 0.29 -4.25
N GLU A 154 19.36 -0.96 -3.81
CA GLU A 154 19.29 -2.15 -4.69
C GLU A 154 17.94 -2.24 -5.41
N ALA A 155 16.83 -2.05 -4.68
CA ALA A 155 15.51 -2.07 -5.28
C ALA A 155 15.31 -0.92 -6.30
N LEU A 156 15.84 0.27 -6.00
CA LEU A 156 15.73 1.44 -6.87
C LEU A 156 16.70 1.40 -8.06
N ASP A 157 17.84 0.73 -7.96
CA ASP A 157 18.78 0.52 -9.07
C ASP A 157 18.34 -0.65 -9.98
N GLY A 158 17.55 -1.57 -9.46
CA GLY A 158 17.06 -2.76 -10.17
C GLY A 158 16.10 -2.45 -11.33
N PRO A 159 15.70 -3.49 -12.10
CA PRO A 159 14.87 -3.33 -13.30
C PRO A 159 13.38 -3.25 -13.02
N TYR A 160 12.93 -3.60 -11.81
CA TYR A 160 11.52 -3.77 -11.50
C TYR A 160 10.79 -2.47 -11.21
N PRO A 161 9.46 -2.41 -11.41
CA PRO A 161 8.62 -1.33 -10.87
C PRO A 161 8.79 -1.20 -9.36
N VAL A 162 8.87 0.03 -8.86
CA VAL A 162 8.90 0.30 -7.42
C VAL A 162 7.66 1.07 -7.04
N ILE A 163 6.91 0.57 -6.05
CA ILE A 163 5.70 1.22 -5.53
C ILE A 163 6.02 1.89 -4.20
N THR A 164 5.52 3.10 -4.00
CA THR A 164 5.61 3.79 -2.71
C THR A 164 4.38 4.65 -2.43
N PHE A 165 4.02 4.73 -1.15
CA PHE A 165 3.01 5.66 -0.64
C PHE A 165 3.70 6.76 0.15
N PRO A 166 3.86 7.98 -0.42
CA PRO A 166 4.67 9.02 0.20
C PRO A 166 4.13 9.53 1.54
N ALA A 167 2.84 9.33 1.81
CA ALA A 167 2.22 9.65 3.11
C ALA A 167 2.73 8.74 4.25
N GLY A 168 3.14 7.52 3.93
CA GLY A 168 3.65 6.52 4.88
C GLY A 168 2.61 5.90 5.82
N ILE A 169 1.40 6.44 5.86
CA ILE A 169 0.22 5.90 6.57
C ILE A 169 -1.04 6.17 5.74
N CYS A 170 -2.09 5.38 5.98
CA CYS A 170 -3.34 5.53 5.25
C CYS A 170 -4.03 6.88 5.49
N SER A 171 -4.83 7.30 4.50
CA SER A 171 -5.55 8.57 4.49
C SER A 171 -6.43 8.79 5.73
N ARG A 172 -6.65 10.04 6.07
CA ARG A 172 -7.45 10.49 7.20
C ARG A 172 -8.53 11.46 6.72
N GLN A 173 -9.58 11.63 7.54
CA GLN A 173 -10.51 12.70 7.31
C GLN A 173 -9.92 14.02 7.88
N ILE A 174 -9.73 14.99 7.00
CA ILE A 174 -9.17 16.33 7.29
C ILE A 174 -10.12 17.34 6.67
N ASP A 175 -10.66 18.22 7.47
CA ASP A 175 -11.60 19.28 7.03
C ASP A 175 -12.79 18.75 6.20
N GLY A 176 -13.30 17.59 6.59
CA GLY A 176 -14.44 16.94 5.92
C GLY A 176 -14.06 16.03 4.74
N GLU A 177 -12.87 16.15 4.20
CA GLU A 177 -12.37 15.35 3.08
C GLU A 177 -11.47 14.22 3.52
N VAL A 178 -11.51 13.10 2.79
CA VAL A 178 -10.58 11.99 2.99
C VAL A 178 -9.35 12.20 2.11
N ARG A 179 -8.23 12.42 2.75
CA ARG A 179 -6.95 12.64 2.06
C ARG A 179 -5.76 12.19 2.91
N ASP A 180 -4.62 12.01 2.26
CA ASP A 180 -3.37 11.68 2.92
C ASP A 180 -2.89 12.82 3.81
N LEU A 181 -2.16 12.46 4.84
CA LEU A 181 -1.29 13.40 5.55
C LEU A 181 -0.22 13.97 4.59
N PRO A 182 0.50 15.02 4.99
CA PRO A 182 1.56 15.59 4.16
C PRO A 182 2.53 14.53 3.67
N TRP A 183 2.81 14.54 2.38
CA TRP A 183 3.71 13.59 1.74
C TRP A 183 5.18 13.90 2.10
N LYS A 184 5.98 12.86 2.29
CA LYS A 184 7.42 12.96 2.50
C LYS A 184 8.11 13.13 1.15
N HIS A 185 9.06 14.06 1.06
CA HIS A 185 9.78 14.38 -0.18
C HIS A 185 10.85 13.34 -0.59
N SER A 186 11.05 12.27 0.17
CA SER A 186 12.09 11.27 -0.11
C SER A 186 11.99 10.65 -1.49
N PHE A 187 10.78 10.43 -2.01
CA PHE A 187 10.56 9.84 -3.33
C PHE A 187 11.11 10.72 -4.47
N ILE A 188 11.09 12.05 -4.33
CA ILE A 188 11.68 12.98 -5.32
C ILE A 188 13.20 12.75 -5.41
N ARG A 189 13.87 12.71 -4.25
CA ARG A 189 15.32 12.46 -4.20
C ARG A 189 15.68 11.09 -4.76
N GLN A 190 14.86 10.08 -4.47
CA GLN A 190 15.03 8.73 -4.99
C GLN A 190 14.84 8.68 -6.51
N ALA A 191 13.79 9.33 -7.04
CA ALA A 191 13.54 9.40 -8.47
C ALA A 191 14.74 10.03 -9.23
N ILE A 192 15.23 11.16 -8.74
CA ILE A 192 16.36 11.88 -9.36
C ILE A 192 17.66 11.07 -9.23
N ARG A 193 17.94 10.53 -8.04
CA ARG A 193 19.20 9.80 -7.77
C ARG A 193 19.32 8.50 -8.57
N HIS A 194 18.21 7.76 -8.67
CA HIS A 194 18.18 6.45 -9.32
C HIS A 194 17.62 6.50 -10.74
N GLU A 195 17.46 7.72 -11.29
CA GLU A 195 17.03 7.94 -12.68
C GLU A 195 15.73 7.21 -13.03
N ARG A 196 14.72 7.31 -12.15
CA ARG A 196 13.39 6.74 -12.35
C ARG A 196 12.38 7.84 -12.61
N ASN A 197 11.60 7.69 -13.67
CA ASN A 197 10.44 8.55 -13.84
C ASN A 197 9.40 8.22 -12.78
N ILE A 198 8.61 9.22 -12.40
CA ILE A 198 7.51 9.07 -11.45
C ILE A 198 6.23 8.84 -12.24
N VAL A 199 5.50 7.79 -11.91
CA VAL A 199 4.14 7.55 -12.42
C VAL A 199 3.16 7.84 -11.29
N PRO A 200 2.41 8.95 -11.38
CA PRO A 200 1.42 9.31 -10.37
C PRO A 200 0.16 8.46 -10.54
N LEU A 201 -0.30 7.84 -9.46
CA LEU A 201 -1.51 7.04 -9.40
C LEU A 201 -2.47 7.60 -8.36
N TYR A 202 -3.76 7.53 -8.63
CA TYR A 202 -4.80 7.78 -7.65
C TYR A 202 -5.65 6.53 -7.45
N PHE A 203 -5.65 6.01 -6.25
CA PHE A 203 -6.51 4.89 -5.86
C PHE A 203 -7.84 5.43 -5.35
N ASP A 204 -8.93 5.13 -6.06
CA ASP A 204 -10.27 5.52 -5.66
C ASP A 204 -10.85 4.49 -4.68
N GLY A 205 -10.73 4.81 -3.40
CA GLY A 205 -11.17 3.94 -2.33
C GLY A 205 -11.29 4.67 -0.99
N TYR A 206 -12.14 4.11 -0.13
CA TYR A 206 -12.40 4.67 1.19
C TYR A 206 -12.59 3.57 2.23
N ASN A 207 -12.05 3.79 3.42
CA ASN A 207 -12.40 3.03 4.61
C ASN A 207 -13.80 3.44 5.11
N SER A 208 -14.33 2.70 6.06
CA SER A 208 -15.66 2.98 6.60
C SER A 208 -15.74 4.32 7.36
N LYS A 209 -16.93 4.92 7.41
CA LYS A 209 -17.19 6.10 8.25
C LYS A 209 -16.79 5.88 9.71
N ARG A 210 -16.93 4.63 10.21
CA ARG A 210 -16.49 4.26 11.56
C ARG A 210 -14.98 4.44 11.72
N PHE A 211 -14.18 4.01 10.75
CA PHE A 211 -12.73 4.18 10.76
C PHE A 211 -12.34 5.66 10.91
N TYR A 212 -12.86 6.53 10.06
CA TYR A 212 -12.55 7.96 10.11
C TYR A 212 -13.03 8.64 11.39
N ARG A 213 -14.23 8.31 11.86
CA ARG A 213 -14.76 8.83 13.12
C ARG A 213 -13.91 8.42 14.31
N THR A 214 -13.46 7.16 14.38
CA THR A 214 -12.58 6.68 15.45
C THR A 214 -11.26 7.45 15.45
N GLU A 215 -10.66 7.70 14.30
CA GLU A 215 -9.44 8.47 14.17
C GLU A 215 -9.63 9.96 14.56
N LEU A 216 -10.76 10.57 14.22
CA LEU A 216 -11.09 11.92 14.66
C LEU A 216 -11.22 12.01 16.20
N TRP A 217 -11.94 11.06 16.82
CA TRP A 217 -12.06 10.97 18.27
C TRP A 217 -10.71 10.74 18.94
N ARG A 218 -9.92 9.83 18.43
CA ARG A 218 -8.56 9.55 18.91
C ARG A 218 -7.73 10.84 18.95
N LYS A 219 -7.70 11.58 17.83
CA LYS A 219 -6.98 12.85 17.71
C LYS A 219 -7.49 13.89 18.69
N ARG A 220 -8.82 14.03 18.82
CA ARG A 220 -9.46 15.00 19.72
C ARG A 220 -9.17 14.72 21.20
N LEU A 221 -9.06 13.44 21.56
CA LEU A 221 -8.73 12.99 22.93
C LEU A 221 -7.20 12.94 23.19
N GLY A 222 -6.36 13.33 22.25
CA GLY A 222 -4.90 13.33 22.41
C GLY A 222 -4.28 11.92 22.55
N ILE A 223 -4.99 10.85 22.12
CA ILE A 223 -4.49 9.48 22.24
C ILE A 223 -3.36 9.28 21.22
N GLY A 224 -2.12 9.10 21.69
CA GLY A 224 -0.93 8.92 20.84
C GLY A 224 -0.90 7.59 20.09
N PHE A 225 -1.53 6.53 20.63
CA PHE A 225 -1.59 5.23 19.97
C PHE A 225 -2.46 5.27 18.70
N ASN A 226 -1.93 4.76 17.58
CA ASN A 226 -2.63 4.76 16.29
C ASN A 226 -3.68 3.63 16.23
N ILE A 227 -4.87 3.89 16.77
CA ILE A 227 -5.99 2.94 16.77
C ILE A 227 -6.41 2.58 15.35
N GLY A 228 -6.37 3.53 14.41
CA GLY A 228 -6.75 3.30 13.01
C GLY A 228 -5.95 2.16 12.36
N THR A 229 -4.65 2.07 12.64
CA THR A 229 -3.83 0.96 12.11
C THR A 229 -4.35 -0.41 12.56
N THR A 230 -4.84 -0.53 13.80
CA THR A 230 -5.39 -1.80 14.31
C THR A 230 -6.78 -2.12 13.75
N MET A 231 -7.46 -1.14 13.13
CA MET A 231 -8.75 -1.35 12.46
C MET A 231 -8.61 -1.79 11.00
N LEU A 232 -7.41 -1.63 10.39
CA LEU A 232 -7.20 -1.94 8.97
C LEU A 232 -7.56 -3.38 8.58
N PRO A 233 -7.29 -4.42 9.38
CA PRO A 233 -7.77 -5.75 9.07
C PRO A 233 -9.31 -5.82 8.93
N GLN A 234 -10.06 -5.21 9.86
CA GLN A 234 -11.51 -5.17 9.73
C GLN A 234 -11.99 -4.46 8.46
N GLU A 235 -11.34 -3.35 8.09
CA GLU A 235 -11.67 -2.60 6.86
C GLU A 235 -11.34 -3.43 5.61
N MET A 236 -10.25 -4.20 5.62
CA MET A 236 -9.88 -5.12 4.55
C MET A 236 -10.95 -6.21 4.35
N PHE A 237 -11.40 -6.88 5.43
CA PHE A 237 -12.46 -7.90 5.34
C PHE A 237 -13.81 -7.34 4.91
N LYS A 238 -14.13 -6.07 5.22
CA LYS A 238 -15.32 -5.38 4.70
C LYS A 238 -15.24 -5.02 3.22
N SER A 239 -14.09 -5.18 2.61
CA SER A 239 -13.87 -4.86 1.19
C SER A 239 -14.25 -6.00 0.24
N LYS A 240 -14.69 -7.13 0.77
CA LYS A 240 -15.11 -8.28 -0.05
C LYS A 240 -16.19 -7.89 -1.07
N GLY A 241 -15.98 -8.25 -2.32
CA GLY A 241 -16.88 -7.96 -3.44
C GLY A 241 -16.89 -6.50 -3.91
N LYS A 242 -15.97 -5.67 -3.45
CA LYS A 242 -15.92 -4.27 -3.89
C LYS A 242 -15.18 -4.10 -5.22
N HIS A 243 -15.60 -3.07 -5.93
CA HIS A 243 -14.89 -2.53 -7.09
C HIS A 243 -13.96 -1.39 -6.66
N TYR A 244 -12.75 -1.36 -7.22
CA TYR A 244 -11.80 -0.29 -7.06
C TYR A 244 -11.22 0.15 -8.41
N THR A 245 -11.04 1.45 -8.57
CA THR A 245 -10.42 2.02 -9.77
C THR A 245 -9.12 2.71 -9.39
N VAL A 246 -8.09 2.49 -10.20
CA VAL A 246 -6.82 3.21 -10.14
C VAL A 246 -6.72 4.12 -11.36
N LEU A 247 -6.59 5.42 -11.14
CA LEU A 247 -6.39 6.40 -12.19
C LEU A 247 -4.90 6.62 -12.40
N VAL A 248 -4.48 6.60 -13.65
CA VAL A 248 -3.07 6.79 -14.04
C VAL A 248 -2.90 8.21 -14.55
N GLY A 249 -1.97 8.96 -13.95
CA GLY A 249 -1.58 10.29 -14.43
C GLY A 249 -0.37 10.23 -15.36
N ASP A 250 -0.12 11.33 -16.05
CA ASP A 250 1.02 11.43 -16.97
C ASP A 250 2.36 11.26 -16.24
N PRO A 251 3.26 10.43 -16.77
CA PRO A 251 4.56 10.20 -16.19
C PRO A 251 5.41 11.50 -16.12
N ILE A 252 6.15 11.66 -15.04
CA ILE A 252 7.01 12.81 -14.79
C ILE A 252 8.46 12.35 -14.90
N SER A 253 9.19 12.88 -15.89
CA SER A 253 10.56 12.45 -16.10
C SER A 253 11.49 12.94 -14.98
N TYR A 254 12.42 12.10 -14.55
CA TYR A 254 13.43 12.46 -13.56
C TYR A 254 14.35 13.58 -14.07
N GLN A 255 14.59 13.64 -15.39
CA GLN A 255 15.37 14.70 -16.01
C GLN A 255 14.69 16.06 -15.82
N SER A 256 13.37 16.13 -16.03
CA SER A 256 12.61 17.37 -15.82
C SER A 256 12.65 17.81 -14.37
N LEU A 257 12.52 16.88 -13.42
CA LEU A 257 12.63 17.17 -11.99
C LEU A 257 14.03 17.68 -11.61
N LYS A 258 15.07 17.06 -12.17
CA LYS A 258 16.47 17.46 -11.96
C LYS A 258 16.76 18.82 -12.55
N ALA A 259 16.30 19.11 -13.77
CA ALA A 259 16.53 20.36 -14.49
C ALA A 259 15.86 21.57 -13.81
N ARG A 260 14.71 21.38 -13.17
CA ARG A 260 14.00 22.43 -12.44
C ARG A 260 14.78 22.97 -11.25
N GLY A 261 15.60 22.15 -10.59
CA GLY A 261 16.42 22.58 -9.45
C GLY A 261 15.63 23.07 -8.23
N GLU A 262 14.33 22.80 -8.20
CA GLU A 262 13.44 23.26 -7.14
C GLU A 262 13.62 22.46 -5.85
N LYS A 263 13.19 23.06 -4.74
CA LYS A 263 13.19 22.37 -3.44
C LYS A 263 12.28 21.13 -3.49
N PRO A 264 12.72 19.97 -2.97
CA PRO A 264 11.93 18.73 -2.97
C PRO A 264 10.54 18.88 -2.37
N ASP A 265 10.36 19.77 -1.39
CA ASP A 265 9.04 20.00 -0.77
C ASP A 265 8.05 20.68 -1.74
N ALA A 266 8.50 21.62 -2.56
CA ALA A 266 7.67 22.27 -3.57
C ALA A 266 7.23 21.27 -4.65
N LEU A 267 8.18 20.48 -5.18
CA LEU A 267 7.90 19.39 -6.11
C LEU A 267 6.93 18.36 -5.53
N THR A 268 7.09 18.01 -4.25
CA THR A 268 6.21 17.08 -3.56
C THR A 268 4.77 17.61 -3.48
N ALA A 269 4.60 18.88 -3.13
CA ALA A 269 3.29 19.52 -3.07
C ALA A 269 2.60 19.54 -4.43
N GLU A 270 3.34 19.88 -5.51
CA GLU A 270 2.83 19.86 -6.88
C GLU A 270 2.40 18.46 -7.31
N ILE A 271 3.29 17.46 -7.14
CA ILE A 271 2.99 16.09 -7.57
C ILE A 271 1.82 15.51 -6.78
N ARG A 272 1.74 15.82 -5.47
CA ARG A 272 0.57 15.45 -4.67
C ARG A 272 -0.71 16.11 -5.20
N ALA A 273 -0.67 17.39 -5.56
CA ALA A 273 -1.81 18.07 -6.15
C ALA A 273 -2.25 17.42 -7.46
N ARG A 274 -1.30 17.04 -8.33
CA ARG A 274 -1.58 16.27 -9.56
C ARG A 274 -2.27 14.95 -9.30
N VAL A 275 -1.81 14.16 -8.32
CA VAL A 275 -2.49 12.91 -7.95
C VAL A 275 -3.93 13.17 -7.53
N TYR A 276 -4.18 14.20 -6.73
CA TYR A 276 -5.53 14.53 -6.25
C TYR A 276 -6.41 15.24 -7.30
N SER A 277 -5.87 15.75 -8.43
CA SER A 277 -6.66 16.27 -9.56
C SER A 277 -7.18 15.17 -10.49
N LEU A 278 -6.54 14.01 -10.54
CA LEU A 278 -6.90 12.92 -11.45
C LEU A 278 -8.40 12.57 -11.45
N PRO A 279 -9.11 12.46 -10.31
CA PRO A 279 -10.54 12.16 -10.34
C PRO A 279 -11.38 13.20 -11.08
N ALA A 280 -11.00 14.48 -11.06
CA ALA A 280 -11.69 15.55 -11.77
C ALA A 280 -11.37 15.50 -13.29
N GLU A 281 -10.13 15.24 -13.64
CA GLU A 281 -9.66 15.10 -15.03
C GLU A 281 -10.41 13.97 -15.73
N TYR A 282 -10.44 12.77 -15.16
CA TYR A 282 -11.14 11.62 -15.72
C TYR A 282 -12.68 11.77 -15.78
N LYS A 283 -13.28 12.60 -14.94
CA LYS A 283 -14.70 12.94 -15.05
C LYS A 283 -14.97 13.89 -16.21
N SER A 284 -14.07 14.84 -16.48
CA SER A 284 -14.21 15.78 -17.59
C SER A 284 -14.05 15.11 -18.96
N GLU A 285 -13.13 14.16 -19.09
CA GLU A 285 -12.92 13.40 -20.33
C GLU A 285 -14.14 12.57 -20.73
N THR A 286 -14.87 12.00 -19.78
CA THR A 286 -16.09 11.22 -20.05
C THR A 286 -17.30 12.07 -20.46
N HIS A 287 -17.23 13.40 -20.33
CA HIS A 287 -18.32 14.33 -20.68
C HIS A 287 -18.05 15.10 -21.97
N THR A 288 -16.95 14.85 -22.69
CA THR A 288 -16.71 15.46 -23.98
C THR A 288 -17.55 14.72 -25.04
N PRO A 289 -18.62 15.30 -25.63
CA PRO A 289 -19.41 14.63 -26.64
C PRO A 289 -18.55 14.43 -27.88
N THR A 290 -18.46 13.21 -28.35
CA THR A 290 -17.86 12.88 -29.66
C THR A 290 -18.63 13.62 -30.72
N ILE A 291 -18.08 14.71 -31.24
CA ILE A 291 -18.65 15.40 -32.40
C ILE A 291 -18.45 14.48 -33.57
N THR A 292 -19.50 13.70 -33.89
CA THR A 292 -19.57 12.93 -35.14
C THR A 292 -19.72 13.93 -36.27
N THR A 293 -18.62 14.29 -36.91
CA THR A 293 -18.66 15.02 -38.20
C THR A 293 -19.22 14.06 -39.26
N ASN A 294 -20.52 14.12 -39.48
CA ASN A 294 -21.13 13.57 -40.66
C ASN A 294 -20.68 14.39 -41.86
N HIS A 295 -19.69 13.90 -42.59
CA HIS A 295 -19.45 14.35 -43.95
C HIS A 295 -20.53 13.74 -44.86
N LYS A 296 -21.43 14.63 -45.33
CA LYS A 296 -22.30 14.35 -46.50
C LYS A 296 -21.48 14.42 -47.76
#